data_1f5c9d2c406a14d279cf36e23b9f765a
#
_entry.id   1f5c9d2c406a14d279cf36e23b9f765a
#
_cell.length_a   1.000
_cell.length_b   1.000
_cell.length_c   1.000
_cell.angle_alpha   90.00
_cell.angle_beta   90.00
_cell.angle_gamma   90.00
#
_symmetry.space_group_name_H-M   'P 1'
#
loop_
_entity.id
_entity.type
_entity.pdbx_description
1 polymer ?
#
loop_
_entity_poly.entity_id
_entity_poly.type
_entity_poly.pdbx_seq_one_letter_code
_entity_poly.pdbx_strand_id
1 'polypeptide(L)'
;ENLVAHSGGGEDYIQMYDSPGDDVFTVAPRLATLTGPGYSHAGYGFYVSLGYATSTGGADGAGGRDVAEMQDSTGIDKVKVGDAVGRETTKDTVRVSNWSATDQPYFLRTKGFEEITVLSNGGGDLARIFDSAADDTVNASYDEVTIVTGSNLEKPGIARKKATIRGFESTIAYSVWGGSDTLNLFDSPGDDKVVLRAHKAEMSPRQADTPIFTGRAFSLVHAIASAGAEKYDYVRMHDTVLVDLLVAGYLDGETWASLSKPADGSAMTQMYDALGFDVVRAVNDYGDSPRNKKDVDATVDFLMLDGGWDEI
;
A
#
# COMPACT_ATOMS: atom_id res chain seq x y z
N GLU A 1 36.41 5.01 5.49
CA GLU A 1 36.39 5.22 6.95
C GLU A 1 35.36 4.28 7.59
N ASN A 2 35.72 3.66 8.71
CA ASN A 2 34.81 2.77 9.43
C ASN A 2 34.65 3.26 10.87
N LEU A 3 33.39 3.41 11.30
CA LEU A 3 33.06 3.78 12.66
C LEU A 3 32.16 2.71 13.28
N VAL A 4 32.44 2.33 14.52
CA VAL A 4 31.60 1.43 15.29
C VAL A 4 31.22 2.11 16.61
N ALA A 5 29.92 2.18 16.91
CA ALA A 5 29.37 2.74 18.13
C ALA A 5 28.60 1.66 18.91
N HIS A 6 28.77 1.63 20.23
CA HIS A 6 28.01 0.75 21.12
C HIS A 6 27.27 1.59 22.17
N SER A 7 25.97 1.27 22.35
CA SER A 7 25.22 1.81 23.48
C SER A 7 25.68 1.16 24.77
N GLY A 8 25.83 1.93 25.83
CA GLY A 8 26.16 1.45 27.18
C GLY A 8 24.97 0.92 27.98
N GLY A 9 23.79 0.90 27.36
CA GLY A 9 22.49 0.57 27.98
C GLY A 9 21.67 1.82 28.28
N GLY A 10 20.37 1.64 28.49
CA GLY A 10 19.40 2.73 28.63
C GLY A 10 18.66 3.04 27.31
N GLU A 11 18.06 4.22 27.22
CA GLU A 11 17.30 4.69 26.06
C GLU A 11 18.16 5.53 25.11
N ASP A 12 19.33 5.02 24.75
CA ASP A 12 20.25 5.70 23.85
C ASP A 12 19.74 5.72 22.41
N TYR A 13 20.11 6.75 21.67
CA TYR A 13 19.79 6.85 20.25
C TYR A 13 21.04 7.02 19.38
N ILE A 14 20.94 6.55 18.13
CA ILE A 14 21.93 6.79 17.09
C ILE A 14 21.27 7.48 15.91
N GLN A 15 21.97 8.43 15.30
CA GLN A 15 21.59 9.09 14.05
C GLN A 15 22.71 8.87 13.03
N MET A 16 22.32 8.39 11.85
CA MET A 16 23.23 8.18 10.74
C MET A 16 22.77 9.00 9.55
N TYR A 17 23.71 9.68 8.91
CA TYR A 17 23.47 10.57 7.79
C TYR A 17 24.25 10.02 6.59
N ASP A 18 23.62 10.05 5.41
CA ASP A 18 24.20 9.63 4.12
C ASP A 18 25.37 10.52 3.71
N SER A 19 25.97 10.14 2.59
CA SER A 19 26.96 10.91 1.86
C SER A 19 26.46 11.28 0.46
N PRO A 20 27.16 12.13 -0.28
CA PRO A 20 26.92 12.27 -1.71
C PRO A 20 27.31 10.96 -2.45
N GLY A 21 26.34 10.22 -2.92
CA GLY A 21 26.53 8.93 -3.62
C GLY A 21 25.49 7.91 -3.15
N ASP A 22 25.51 6.72 -3.72
CA ASP A 22 24.53 5.68 -3.40
C ASP A 22 24.84 5.08 -2.02
N ASP A 23 23.92 5.26 -1.08
CA ASP A 23 24.07 4.82 0.28
C ASP A 23 23.02 3.75 0.66
N VAL A 24 23.40 2.83 1.54
CA VAL A 24 22.52 1.78 2.05
C VAL A 24 22.46 1.85 3.56
N PHE A 25 21.25 2.07 4.08
CA PHE A 25 20.94 2.04 5.50
C PHE A 25 20.19 0.75 5.85
N THR A 26 20.82 -0.14 6.63
CA THR A 26 20.17 -1.36 7.13
C THR A 26 19.92 -1.23 8.61
N VAL A 27 18.69 -1.47 9.05
CA VAL A 27 18.32 -1.30 10.46
C VAL A 27 17.36 -2.38 10.94
N ALA A 28 17.68 -2.92 12.12
CA ALA A 28 16.86 -3.84 12.88
C ALA A 28 16.86 -3.42 14.36
N PRO A 29 16.04 -4.01 15.24
CA PRO A 29 16.09 -3.74 16.66
C PRO A 29 17.52 -3.87 17.22
N ARG A 30 18.01 -2.77 17.77
CA ARG A 30 19.37 -2.69 18.38
C ARG A 30 20.55 -2.79 17.41
N LEU A 31 20.32 -2.75 16.11
CA LEU A 31 21.34 -2.78 15.08
C LEU A 31 21.05 -1.73 14.01
N ALA A 32 22.03 -0.92 13.67
CA ALA A 32 21.94 -0.01 12.54
C ALA A 32 23.28 0.01 11.81
N THR A 33 23.25 -0.01 10.48
CA THR A 33 24.44 0.16 9.63
C THR A 33 24.14 1.14 8.51
N LEU A 34 25.13 1.96 8.16
CA LEU A 34 25.09 2.83 7.00
C LEU A 34 26.36 2.67 6.20
N THR A 35 26.23 2.30 4.95
CA THR A 35 27.35 2.06 4.03
C THR A 35 27.19 2.90 2.79
N GLY A 36 28.27 3.50 2.36
CA GLY A 36 28.35 4.30 1.15
C GLY A 36 29.76 4.29 0.54
N PRO A 37 30.01 5.11 -0.48
CA PRO A 37 31.29 5.16 -1.15
C PRO A 37 32.43 5.50 -0.19
N GLY A 38 33.24 4.48 0.15
CA GLY A 38 34.45 4.65 0.98
C GLY A 38 34.23 4.70 2.50
N TYR A 39 33.02 4.36 3.00
CA TYR A 39 32.75 4.27 4.42
C TYR A 39 31.80 3.15 4.79
N SER A 40 31.85 2.73 6.04
CA SER A 40 30.87 1.84 6.68
C SER A 40 30.77 2.16 8.16
N HIS A 41 29.58 2.48 8.63
CA HIS A 41 29.29 2.81 10.02
C HIS A 41 28.35 1.80 10.62
N ALA A 42 28.54 1.42 11.87
CA ALA A 42 27.68 0.48 12.57
C ALA A 42 27.38 0.96 14.01
N GLY A 43 26.12 0.77 14.43
CA GLY A 43 25.64 1.06 15.78
C GLY A 43 24.98 -0.15 16.40
N TYR A 44 25.37 -0.50 17.64
CA TYR A 44 24.87 -1.67 18.35
C TYR A 44 24.24 -1.28 19.69
N GLY A 45 23.11 -1.89 20.01
CA GLY A 45 22.46 -1.77 21.31
C GLY A 45 21.56 -0.54 21.48
N PHE A 46 21.46 0.34 20.50
CA PHE A 46 20.67 1.57 20.61
C PHE A 46 19.16 1.27 20.62
N TYR A 47 18.45 1.99 21.49
CA TYR A 47 16.99 1.93 21.60
C TYR A 47 16.32 2.59 20.40
N VAL A 48 16.83 3.74 19.93
CA VAL A 48 16.37 4.47 18.78
C VAL A 48 17.45 4.49 17.71
N SER A 49 17.10 4.09 16.49
CA SER A 49 17.99 4.15 15.33
C SER A 49 17.34 4.96 14.21
N LEU A 50 18.01 6.01 13.77
CA LEU A 50 17.49 6.99 12.80
C LEU A 50 18.46 7.07 11.60
N GLY A 51 17.96 6.79 10.39
CA GLY A 51 18.67 7.00 9.14
C GLY A 51 18.11 8.19 8.37
N TYR A 52 18.99 9.02 7.85
CA TYR A 52 18.66 10.19 7.07
C TYR A 52 19.42 10.18 5.75
N ALA A 53 18.66 10.17 4.65
CA ALA A 53 19.18 10.47 3.34
C ALA A 53 18.85 11.91 2.97
N THR A 54 19.84 12.60 2.46
CA THR A 54 19.68 13.94 1.91
C THR A 54 19.14 13.80 0.49
N SER A 55 17.84 13.58 0.35
CA SER A 55 17.16 13.55 -0.96
C SER A 55 17.18 14.91 -1.68
N THR A 56 18.23 15.63 -1.54
CA THR A 56 18.57 16.75 -2.39
C THR A 56 19.24 16.17 -3.63
N GLY A 57 18.46 15.53 -4.51
CA GLY A 57 18.73 15.65 -5.91
C GLY A 57 18.76 17.15 -6.17
N GLY A 58 19.88 17.79 -5.85
CA GLY A 58 20.24 19.09 -6.41
C GLY A 58 20.14 18.93 -7.92
N ALA A 59 19.95 20.03 -8.64
CA ALA A 59 19.88 20.05 -10.10
C ALA A 59 21.07 19.32 -10.78
N ASP A 60 22.01 18.85 -10.02
CA ASP A 60 23.30 18.26 -10.39
C ASP A 60 23.37 16.73 -10.16
N GLY A 61 22.33 16.08 -9.64
CA GLY A 61 22.33 14.61 -9.39
C GLY A 61 23.35 14.16 -8.33
N ALA A 62 23.78 15.04 -7.44
CA ALA A 62 24.88 14.79 -6.50
C ALA A 62 24.45 13.98 -5.24
N GLY A 63 23.18 13.56 -5.14
CA GLY A 63 22.64 12.89 -3.96
C GLY A 63 22.67 11.38 -3.97
N GLY A 64 23.02 10.72 -5.10
CA GLY A 64 22.95 9.26 -5.20
C GLY A 64 21.54 8.70 -5.25
N ARG A 65 21.42 7.38 -5.23
CA ARG A 65 20.18 6.64 -5.01
C ARG A 65 20.31 5.88 -3.69
N ASP A 66 19.57 6.33 -2.70
CA ASP A 66 19.69 5.83 -1.35
C ASP A 66 18.60 4.80 -1.04
N VAL A 67 19.01 3.71 -0.41
CA VAL A 67 18.16 2.59 -0.09
C VAL A 67 18.14 2.37 1.42
N ALA A 68 16.97 2.11 1.99
CA ALA A 68 16.83 1.67 3.36
C ALA A 68 16.19 0.28 3.44
N GLU A 69 16.79 -0.59 4.22
CA GLU A 69 16.26 -1.90 4.59
C GLU A 69 15.97 -1.93 6.09
N MET A 70 14.71 -2.12 6.44
CA MET A 70 14.25 -2.15 7.83
C MET A 70 13.70 -3.52 8.16
N GLN A 71 14.06 -4.05 9.30
CA GLN A 71 13.50 -5.29 9.84
C GLN A 71 12.89 -5.02 11.21
N ASP A 72 11.73 -5.59 11.47
CA ASP A 72 11.09 -5.52 12.78
C ASP A 72 11.57 -6.62 13.74
N SER A 73 10.89 -6.76 14.87
CA SER A 73 11.15 -7.84 15.84
C SER A 73 10.27 -9.06 15.56
N THR A 74 10.40 -10.08 16.41
CA THR A 74 9.48 -11.25 16.42
C THR A 74 8.23 -11.00 17.25
N GLY A 75 8.06 -9.79 17.81
CA GLY A 75 6.90 -9.37 18.61
C GLY A 75 5.82 -8.71 17.74
N ILE A 76 4.85 -8.09 18.39
CA ILE A 76 3.80 -7.31 17.68
C ILE A 76 4.34 -5.92 17.37
N ASP A 77 4.53 -5.63 16.10
CA ASP A 77 5.13 -4.41 15.63
C ASP A 77 4.16 -3.54 14.82
N LYS A 78 4.51 -2.26 14.71
CA LYS A 78 3.75 -1.29 13.93
C LYS A 78 4.67 -0.58 12.96
N VAL A 79 4.28 -0.62 11.69
CA VAL A 79 4.90 0.14 10.62
C VAL A 79 4.02 1.31 10.23
N LYS A 80 4.64 2.44 9.97
CA LYS A 80 3.98 3.61 9.40
C LYS A 80 4.82 4.19 8.28
N VAL A 81 4.25 4.20 7.08
CA VAL A 81 4.81 4.84 5.88
C VAL A 81 4.06 6.16 5.68
N GLY A 82 4.79 7.27 5.62
CA GLY A 82 4.18 8.59 5.53
C GLY A 82 3.54 9.06 6.84
N ASP A 83 2.67 10.06 6.78
CA ASP A 83 1.91 10.56 7.93
C ASP A 83 0.52 11.09 7.54
N ALA A 84 -0.50 10.77 8.33
CA ALA A 84 -1.86 11.26 8.17
C ALA A 84 -2.02 12.75 8.59
N VAL A 85 -1.07 13.32 9.30
CA VAL A 85 -1.16 14.69 9.84
C VAL A 85 -0.17 15.61 9.13
N GLY A 86 -0.63 16.26 8.08
CA GLY A 86 -0.22 17.49 7.37
C GLY A 86 1.14 18.17 7.59
N ARG A 87 2.09 17.52 8.21
CA ARG A 87 3.44 18.08 8.34
C ARG A 87 4.29 17.61 7.16
N GLU A 88 4.59 18.50 6.24
CA GLU A 88 5.48 18.24 5.09
C GLU A 88 6.78 17.53 5.46
N THR A 89 7.27 17.76 6.68
CA THR A 89 8.52 17.18 7.18
C THR A 89 8.46 15.67 7.48
N THR A 90 7.27 15.05 7.48
CA THR A 90 7.08 13.62 7.82
C THR A 90 6.60 12.75 6.67
N LYS A 91 6.26 13.33 5.52
CA LYS A 91 5.77 12.59 4.35
C LYS A 91 6.75 11.55 3.81
N ASP A 92 8.05 11.81 3.99
CA ASP A 92 9.14 10.96 3.49
C ASP A 92 9.70 10.03 4.56
N THR A 93 8.92 9.69 5.58
CA THR A 93 9.40 8.88 6.69
C THR A 93 8.77 7.51 6.72
N VAL A 94 9.57 6.50 7.01
CA VAL A 94 9.09 5.18 7.43
C VAL A 94 9.52 4.93 8.86
N ARG A 95 8.61 4.42 9.67
CA ARG A 95 8.81 4.14 11.09
C ARG A 95 8.41 2.73 11.40
N VAL A 96 9.25 2.04 12.17
CA VAL A 96 8.97 0.72 12.74
C VAL A 96 9.15 0.81 14.24
N SER A 97 8.22 0.28 15.01
CA SER A 97 8.28 0.35 16.46
C SER A 97 7.54 -0.78 17.13
N ASN A 98 8.10 -1.25 18.22
CA ASN A 98 7.43 -2.11 19.18
C ASN A 98 7.26 -1.32 20.49
N TRP A 99 6.03 -1.26 20.98
CA TRP A 99 5.66 -0.62 22.24
C TRP A 99 5.09 -1.64 23.23
N SER A 100 5.36 -2.93 23.02
CA SER A 100 4.93 -3.97 23.95
C SER A 100 5.64 -3.80 25.29
N ALA A 101 4.90 -3.90 26.39
CA ALA A 101 5.48 -3.88 27.73
C ALA A 101 6.30 -5.13 28.07
N THR A 102 6.18 -6.19 27.25
CA THR A 102 6.82 -7.49 27.47
C THR A 102 8.08 -7.70 26.64
N ASP A 103 8.20 -7.02 25.51
CA ASP A 103 9.34 -7.09 24.62
C ASP A 103 10.22 -5.85 24.79
N GLN A 104 11.51 -5.97 24.50
CA GLN A 104 12.40 -4.80 24.56
C GLN A 104 11.94 -3.76 23.56
N PRO A 105 11.44 -2.59 24.02
CA PRO A 105 10.94 -1.58 23.12
C PRO A 105 12.06 -1.03 22.24
N TYR A 106 11.71 -0.65 21.01
CA TYR A 106 12.61 -0.02 20.06
C TYR A 106 11.87 0.94 19.14
N PHE A 107 12.61 1.83 18.48
CA PHE A 107 12.09 2.74 17.49
C PHE A 107 13.10 2.91 16.35
N LEU A 108 12.68 2.55 15.14
CA LEU A 108 13.45 2.73 13.91
C LEU A 108 12.78 3.77 13.04
N ARG A 109 13.57 4.62 12.40
CA ARG A 109 13.04 5.60 11.44
C ARG A 109 14.02 5.85 10.31
N THR A 110 13.48 5.91 9.10
CA THR A 110 14.18 6.40 7.91
C THR A 110 13.54 7.69 7.41
N LYS A 111 14.31 8.55 6.80
CA LYS A 111 13.83 9.76 6.14
C LYS A 111 14.72 10.11 4.94
N GLY A 112 14.08 10.41 3.82
CA GLY A 112 14.76 10.91 2.62
C GLY A 112 15.07 9.85 1.58
N PHE A 113 15.20 8.57 1.94
CA PHE A 113 15.55 7.47 1.04
C PHE A 113 14.57 7.34 -0.13
N GLU A 114 15.08 7.03 -1.34
CA GLU A 114 14.27 6.81 -2.54
C GLU A 114 13.58 5.46 -2.54
N GLU A 115 14.23 4.45 -1.96
CA GLU A 115 13.65 3.11 -1.80
C GLU A 115 13.77 2.65 -0.37
N ILE A 116 12.65 2.15 0.15
CA ILE A 116 12.59 1.64 1.52
C ILE A 116 11.88 0.29 1.49
N THR A 117 12.52 -0.73 2.05
CA THR A 117 11.90 -2.04 2.27
C THR A 117 11.77 -2.29 3.75
N VAL A 118 10.59 -2.72 4.19
CA VAL A 118 10.33 -3.16 5.56
C VAL A 118 9.93 -4.62 5.54
N LEU A 119 10.65 -5.44 6.30
CA LEU A 119 10.42 -6.88 6.41
C LEU A 119 9.87 -7.19 7.79
N SER A 120 8.73 -7.88 7.85
CA SER A 120 8.25 -8.48 9.09
C SER A 120 9.07 -9.72 9.42
N ASN A 121 9.37 -9.87 10.70
CA ASN A 121 10.02 -11.05 11.29
C ASN A 121 9.01 -11.94 12.04
N GLY A 122 7.71 -11.73 11.76
CA GLY A 122 6.57 -12.40 12.38
C GLY A 122 6.10 -11.74 13.67
N GLY A 123 4.88 -12.00 14.11
CA GLY A 123 4.39 -11.50 15.39
C GLY A 123 2.93 -11.01 15.42
N GLY A 124 2.26 -10.82 14.35
CA GLY A 124 0.91 -10.23 14.28
C GLY A 124 0.96 -8.73 14.02
N ASP A 125 1.69 -8.34 13.00
CA ASP A 125 2.12 -6.98 12.73
C ASP A 125 1.11 -6.17 11.92
N LEU A 126 1.11 -4.86 12.13
CA LEU A 126 0.25 -3.92 11.42
C LEU A 126 1.07 -2.87 10.68
N ALA A 127 0.89 -2.79 9.36
CA ALA A 127 1.40 -1.70 8.57
C ALA A 127 0.30 -0.67 8.23
N ARG A 128 0.65 0.61 8.27
CA ARG A 128 -0.17 1.72 7.79
C ARG A 128 0.61 2.54 6.78
N ILE A 129 0.02 2.70 5.61
CA ILE A 129 0.61 3.41 4.48
C ILE A 129 -0.24 4.64 4.18
N PHE A 130 0.38 5.79 4.02
CA PHE A 130 -0.28 7.04 3.64
C PHE A 130 0.31 7.53 2.32
N ASP A 131 -0.58 8.03 1.47
CA ASP A 131 -0.27 8.66 0.19
C ASP A 131 0.52 9.96 0.33
N SER A 132 0.79 10.59 -0.80
CA SER A 132 1.29 11.95 -0.92
C SER A 132 0.21 12.87 -1.50
N ALA A 133 0.55 14.14 -1.80
CA ALA A 133 -0.37 15.05 -2.49
C ALA A 133 -0.31 14.92 -4.03
N ALA A 134 0.46 13.96 -4.54
CA ALA A 134 0.56 13.65 -5.96
C ALA A 134 -0.25 12.38 -6.26
N ASP A 135 -0.35 12.02 -7.54
CA ASP A 135 -0.97 10.75 -7.92
C ASP A 135 -0.07 9.59 -7.50
N ASP A 136 -0.57 8.77 -6.59
CA ASP A 136 0.17 7.65 -6.02
C ASP A 136 -0.40 6.31 -6.51
N THR A 137 0.45 5.29 -6.53
CA THR A 137 0.03 3.92 -6.87
C THR A 137 0.39 2.97 -5.75
N VAL A 138 -0.62 2.28 -5.24
CA VAL A 138 -0.45 1.18 -4.28
C VAL A 138 -0.71 -0.14 -5.00
N ASN A 139 0.25 -1.06 -4.93
CA ASN A 139 0.10 -2.44 -5.37
C ASN A 139 0.11 -3.32 -4.13
N ALA A 140 -0.95 -4.09 -3.93
CA ALA A 140 -1.09 -4.97 -2.79
C ALA A 140 -1.31 -6.42 -3.26
N SER A 141 -0.48 -7.32 -2.82
CA SER A 141 -0.61 -8.76 -2.93
C SER A 141 -0.68 -9.41 -1.56
N TYR A 142 -0.78 -10.72 -1.51
CA TYR A 142 -0.92 -11.48 -0.26
C TYR A 142 0.19 -11.22 0.77
N ASP A 143 1.43 -11.08 0.31
CA ASP A 143 2.63 -10.99 1.16
C ASP A 143 3.42 -9.70 1.00
N GLU A 144 3.03 -8.86 0.02
CA GLU A 144 3.74 -7.63 -0.29
C GLU A 144 2.78 -6.49 -0.59
N VAL A 145 3.05 -5.33 -0.01
CA VAL A 145 2.41 -4.08 -0.39
C VAL A 145 3.47 -3.05 -0.76
N THR A 146 3.35 -2.48 -1.94
CA THR A 146 4.24 -1.44 -2.44
C THR A 146 3.46 -0.14 -2.68
N ILE A 147 3.97 0.98 -2.21
CA ILE A 147 3.52 2.31 -2.62
C ILE A 147 4.61 3.01 -3.43
N VAL A 148 4.22 3.56 -4.57
CA VAL A 148 5.05 4.45 -5.39
C VAL A 148 4.41 5.83 -5.36
N THR A 149 5.09 6.78 -4.72
CA THR A 149 4.59 8.14 -4.61
C THR A 149 4.98 8.97 -5.82
N GLY A 150 4.07 9.84 -6.25
CA GLY A 150 4.32 10.72 -7.38
C GLY A 150 4.49 9.99 -8.72
N SER A 151 3.71 8.93 -8.96
CA SER A 151 3.83 8.09 -10.16
C SER A 151 3.62 8.85 -11.48
N ASN A 152 2.87 9.94 -11.47
CA ASN A 152 2.52 10.74 -12.64
C ASN A 152 3.15 12.14 -12.65
N LEU A 153 4.21 12.37 -11.87
CA LEU A 153 4.82 13.70 -11.82
C LEU A 153 5.59 14.03 -13.10
N GLU A 154 5.03 14.92 -13.90
CA GLU A 154 5.75 15.64 -14.97
C GLU A 154 6.68 16.74 -14.43
N LYS A 155 6.78 16.90 -13.10
CA LYS A 155 7.59 17.95 -12.48
C LYS A 155 9.05 17.49 -12.35
N PRO A 156 9.99 18.17 -13.04
CA PRO A 156 11.41 17.90 -12.83
C PRO A 156 11.80 18.21 -11.37
N GLY A 157 12.57 17.31 -10.76
CA GLY A 157 13.12 17.50 -9.42
C GLY A 157 12.36 16.86 -8.26
N ILE A 158 11.26 16.15 -8.50
CA ILE A 158 10.63 15.31 -7.46
C ILE A 158 11.00 13.85 -7.75
N ALA A 159 11.87 13.29 -6.91
CA ALA A 159 12.22 11.88 -6.99
C ALA A 159 10.99 11.02 -6.65
N ARG A 160 10.72 10.01 -7.47
CA ARG A 160 9.77 8.96 -7.10
C ARG A 160 10.30 8.22 -5.90
N LYS A 161 9.46 8.03 -4.90
CA LYS A 161 9.79 7.24 -3.72
C LYS A 161 9.01 5.96 -3.73
N LYS A 162 9.66 4.89 -3.36
CA LYS A 162 9.06 3.56 -3.27
C LYS A 162 9.22 3.01 -1.86
N ALA A 163 8.11 2.62 -1.24
CA ALA A 163 8.16 1.83 -0.02
C ALA A 163 7.52 0.46 -0.26
N THR A 164 8.20 -0.59 0.15
CA THR A 164 7.76 -1.99 0.07
C THR A 164 7.65 -2.57 1.46
N ILE A 165 6.50 -3.15 1.78
CA ILE A 165 6.18 -3.79 3.06
C ILE A 165 5.95 -5.27 2.80
N ARG A 166 6.65 -6.16 3.50
CA ARG A 166 6.58 -7.61 3.27
C ARG A 166 6.32 -8.39 4.54
N GLY A 167 5.48 -9.42 4.45
CA GLY A 167 5.22 -10.40 5.50
C GLY A 167 4.37 -9.88 6.65
N PHE A 168 3.66 -8.76 6.51
CA PHE A 168 2.76 -8.23 7.53
C PHE A 168 1.39 -8.88 7.46
N GLU A 169 0.85 -9.29 8.60
CA GLU A 169 -0.46 -9.95 8.70
C GLU A 169 -1.62 -9.00 8.39
N SER A 170 -1.42 -7.69 8.55
CA SER A 170 -2.41 -6.70 8.18
C SER A 170 -1.76 -5.41 7.67
N THR A 171 -2.23 -4.95 6.52
CA THR A 171 -1.80 -3.67 5.95
C THR A 171 -3.00 -2.80 5.61
N ILE A 172 -2.94 -1.52 5.99
CA ILE A 172 -3.97 -0.53 5.67
C ILE A 172 -3.32 0.63 4.91
N ALA A 173 -3.76 0.85 3.67
CA ALA A 173 -3.36 2.00 2.87
C ALA A 173 -4.46 3.07 2.84
N TYR A 174 -4.06 4.33 2.91
CA TYR A 174 -4.94 5.49 2.92
C TYR A 174 -4.56 6.47 1.81
N SER A 175 -5.56 6.86 1.00
CA SER A 175 -5.50 8.00 0.08
C SER A 175 -6.18 9.18 0.77
N VAL A 176 -5.40 10.10 1.36
CA VAL A 176 -5.92 11.19 2.21
C VAL A 176 -5.34 12.56 1.88
N TRP A 177 -4.29 12.63 1.06
CA TRP A 177 -3.59 13.88 0.76
C TRP A 177 -3.98 14.52 -0.59
N GLY A 178 -4.83 13.86 -1.35
CA GLY A 178 -5.27 14.28 -2.68
C GLY A 178 -4.41 13.67 -3.78
N GLY A 179 -4.67 14.03 -5.03
CA GLY A 179 -4.20 13.33 -6.21
C GLY A 179 -5.28 12.39 -6.76
N SER A 180 -4.95 11.71 -7.84
CA SER A 180 -5.75 10.63 -8.42
C SER A 180 -5.06 9.31 -8.15
N ASP A 181 -5.30 8.77 -6.94
CA ASP A 181 -4.57 7.61 -6.47
C ASP A 181 -5.21 6.31 -6.96
N THR A 182 -4.33 5.36 -7.31
CA THR A 182 -4.71 4.04 -7.80
C THR A 182 -4.32 2.96 -6.81
N LEU A 183 -5.24 2.04 -6.58
CA LEU A 183 -5.00 0.82 -5.82
C LEU A 183 -5.17 -0.40 -6.73
N ASN A 184 -4.12 -1.20 -6.86
CA ASN A 184 -4.15 -2.49 -7.52
C ASN A 184 -4.11 -3.58 -6.46
N LEU A 185 -5.12 -4.44 -6.44
CA LEU A 185 -5.23 -5.61 -5.57
C LEU A 185 -4.97 -6.86 -6.40
N PHE A 186 -3.92 -7.57 -6.08
CA PHE A 186 -3.57 -8.85 -6.70
C PHE A 186 -3.89 -9.97 -5.71
N ASP A 187 -4.64 -10.96 -6.14
CA ASP A 187 -4.99 -12.11 -5.33
C ASP A 187 -3.78 -12.97 -4.94
N SER A 188 -4.04 -13.97 -4.13
CA SER A 188 -3.05 -15.00 -3.74
C SER A 188 -3.14 -16.24 -4.64
N PRO A 189 -2.23 -17.21 -4.47
CA PRO A 189 -2.40 -18.51 -5.09
C PRO A 189 -3.60 -19.35 -4.60
N GLY A 190 -4.33 -18.93 -3.56
CA GLY A 190 -5.50 -19.62 -2.99
C GLY A 190 -6.82 -18.99 -3.40
N ASP A 191 -7.93 -19.46 -2.82
CA ASP A 191 -9.23 -18.83 -2.95
C ASP A 191 -9.27 -17.50 -2.22
N ASP A 192 -9.59 -16.42 -2.91
CA ASP A 192 -9.60 -15.09 -2.36
C ASP A 192 -10.99 -14.43 -2.42
N LYS A 193 -11.15 -13.46 -1.53
CA LYS A 193 -12.31 -12.60 -1.49
C LYS A 193 -11.90 -11.15 -1.50
N VAL A 194 -12.39 -10.41 -2.48
CA VAL A 194 -12.27 -8.95 -2.54
C VAL A 194 -13.64 -8.32 -2.30
N VAL A 195 -13.68 -7.26 -1.49
CA VAL A 195 -14.90 -6.49 -1.24
C VAL A 195 -14.62 -5.02 -1.51
N LEU A 196 -15.32 -4.48 -2.49
CA LEU A 196 -15.22 -3.09 -2.94
C LEU A 196 -16.44 -2.29 -2.50
N ARG A 197 -16.22 -1.18 -1.79
CA ARG A 197 -17.25 -0.23 -1.31
C ARG A 197 -16.82 1.20 -1.57
N ALA A 198 -17.75 2.12 -1.52
CA ALA A 198 -17.58 3.55 -1.85
C ALA A 198 -16.30 4.25 -1.35
N HIS A 199 -15.62 3.80 -0.35
CA HIS A 199 -14.37 4.39 0.16
C HIS A 199 -13.46 3.34 0.78
N LYS A 200 -13.69 2.06 0.43
CA LYS A 200 -13.00 0.97 1.07
C LYS A 200 -12.89 -0.23 0.14
N ALA A 201 -11.68 -0.74 -0.02
CA ALA A 201 -11.40 -2.02 -0.66
C ALA A 201 -10.75 -2.96 0.35
N GLU A 202 -11.19 -4.19 0.43
CA GLU A 202 -10.67 -5.21 1.35
C GLU A 202 -10.32 -6.47 0.58
N MET A 203 -9.19 -7.07 0.89
CA MET A 203 -8.78 -8.36 0.36
C MET A 203 -8.46 -9.32 1.51
N SER A 204 -8.95 -10.55 1.40
CA SER A 204 -8.73 -11.60 2.38
C SER A 204 -8.75 -12.98 1.71
N PRO A 205 -8.05 -13.98 2.27
CA PRO A 205 -8.35 -15.37 1.94
C PRO A 205 -9.85 -15.63 2.14
N ARG A 206 -10.48 -16.41 1.26
CA ARG A 206 -11.94 -16.59 1.22
C ARG A 206 -12.55 -17.06 2.54
N GLN A 207 -11.82 -17.86 3.29
CA GLN A 207 -12.26 -18.43 4.58
C GLN A 207 -11.87 -17.57 5.78
N ALA A 208 -11.13 -16.48 5.59
CA ALA A 208 -10.71 -15.61 6.67
C ALA A 208 -11.74 -14.49 6.91
N ASP A 209 -12.01 -14.22 8.19
CA ASP A 209 -12.90 -13.13 8.60
C ASP A 209 -12.18 -11.77 8.64
N THR A 210 -10.85 -11.79 8.73
CA THR A 210 -10.03 -10.58 8.85
C THR A 210 -9.32 -10.31 7.52
N PRO A 211 -9.45 -9.10 6.95
CA PRO A 211 -8.72 -8.74 5.75
C PRO A 211 -7.20 -8.62 6.04
N ILE A 212 -6.40 -9.17 5.13
CA ILE A 212 -4.95 -8.98 5.12
C ILE A 212 -4.56 -7.61 4.57
N PHE A 213 -5.40 -7.05 3.68
CA PHE A 213 -5.22 -5.72 3.15
C PHE A 213 -6.53 -4.92 3.18
N THR A 214 -6.41 -3.62 3.51
CA THR A 214 -7.51 -2.65 3.43
C THR A 214 -7.02 -1.37 2.75
N GLY A 215 -7.62 -1.00 1.62
CA GLY A 215 -7.47 0.30 0.97
C GLY A 215 -8.59 1.25 1.37
N ARG A 216 -8.27 2.53 1.58
CA ARG A 216 -9.25 3.56 1.95
C ARG A 216 -9.13 4.80 1.09
N ALA A 217 -10.27 5.27 0.59
CA ALA A 217 -10.45 6.52 -0.15
C ALA A 217 -9.71 6.65 -1.49
N PHE A 218 -9.30 5.55 -2.11
CA PHE A 218 -8.69 5.54 -3.44
C PHE A 218 -9.71 5.93 -4.51
N SER A 219 -9.27 6.71 -5.50
CA SER A 219 -10.09 7.17 -6.62
C SER A 219 -10.36 6.05 -7.63
N LEU A 220 -9.39 5.15 -7.79
CA LEU A 220 -9.44 4.03 -8.71
C LEU A 220 -8.96 2.76 -8.02
N VAL A 221 -9.72 1.69 -8.13
CA VAL A 221 -9.36 0.38 -7.57
C VAL A 221 -9.49 -0.68 -8.64
N HIS A 222 -8.40 -1.38 -8.90
CA HIS A 222 -8.36 -2.57 -9.76
C HIS A 222 -8.17 -3.81 -8.89
N ALA A 223 -9.11 -4.73 -8.94
CA ALA A 223 -8.97 -6.06 -8.37
C ALA A 223 -8.63 -7.04 -9.50
N ILE A 224 -7.55 -7.77 -9.36
CA ILE A 224 -6.98 -8.63 -10.40
C ILE A 224 -6.76 -10.01 -9.82
N ALA A 225 -7.52 -10.99 -10.31
CA ALA A 225 -7.31 -12.38 -9.94
C ALA A 225 -6.29 -13.03 -10.90
N SER A 226 -5.40 -13.82 -10.33
CA SER A 226 -4.42 -14.58 -11.09
C SER A 226 -5.05 -15.87 -11.63
N ALA A 227 -4.86 -16.16 -12.91
CA ALA A 227 -5.37 -17.38 -13.54
C ALA A 227 -4.85 -18.65 -12.82
N GLY A 228 -5.77 -19.57 -12.46
CA GLY A 228 -5.41 -20.84 -11.85
C GLY A 228 -6.57 -21.83 -11.86
N ALA A 229 -6.35 -23.04 -12.34
CA ALA A 229 -7.37 -24.02 -12.71
C ALA A 229 -8.15 -24.66 -11.54
N GLU A 230 -7.86 -24.37 -10.30
CA GLU A 230 -8.51 -24.97 -9.11
C GLU A 230 -8.85 -23.96 -8.03
N LYS A 231 -8.97 -22.67 -8.40
CA LYS A 231 -9.27 -21.58 -7.48
C LYS A 231 -10.71 -21.13 -7.64
N TYR A 232 -11.26 -20.56 -6.58
CA TYR A 232 -12.55 -19.90 -6.61
C TYR A 232 -12.43 -18.49 -6.02
N ASP A 233 -12.08 -17.54 -6.90
CA ASP A 233 -11.92 -16.16 -6.52
C ASP A 233 -13.24 -15.40 -6.65
N TYR A 234 -13.51 -14.59 -5.63
CA TYR A 234 -14.79 -13.93 -5.48
C TYR A 234 -14.62 -12.44 -5.25
N VAL A 235 -15.27 -11.62 -6.06
CA VAL A 235 -15.34 -10.18 -5.80
C VAL A 235 -16.77 -9.73 -5.53
N ARG A 236 -16.95 -8.89 -4.52
CA ARG A 236 -18.20 -8.23 -4.20
C ARG A 236 -18.04 -6.72 -4.41
N MET A 237 -18.82 -6.17 -5.31
CA MET A 237 -18.90 -4.74 -5.59
C MET A 237 -20.18 -4.18 -5.01
N HIS A 238 -20.06 -3.21 -4.11
CA HIS A 238 -21.18 -2.48 -3.51
C HIS A 238 -21.37 -1.15 -4.22
N ASP A 239 -22.63 -0.83 -4.54
CA ASP A 239 -22.99 0.46 -5.11
C ASP A 239 -22.77 1.63 -4.12
N THR A 240 -22.99 2.83 -4.62
CA THR A 240 -22.95 4.06 -3.83
C THR A 240 -24.35 4.64 -3.67
N VAL A 241 -24.50 5.73 -2.91
CA VAL A 241 -25.77 6.47 -2.79
C VAL A 241 -26.18 7.21 -4.09
N LEU A 242 -25.37 7.11 -5.13
CA LEU A 242 -25.56 7.79 -6.40
C LEU A 242 -25.92 6.77 -7.48
N VAL A 243 -26.20 7.28 -8.67
CA VAL A 243 -26.44 6.42 -9.83
C VAL A 243 -25.14 5.73 -10.23
N ASP A 244 -25.09 4.42 -10.13
CA ASP A 244 -23.94 3.62 -10.52
C ASP A 244 -24.21 2.87 -11.83
N LEU A 245 -23.16 2.71 -12.63
CA LEU A 245 -23.17 1.93 -13.87
C LEU A 245 -22.32 0.67 -13.67
N LEU A 246 -22.96 -0.47 -13.74
CA LEU A 246 -22.29 -1.77 -13.80
C LEU A 246 -22.14 -2.17 -15.27
N VAL A 247 -20.92 -2.45 -15.69
CA VAL A 247 -20.59 -3.06 -16.97
C VAL A 247 -19.88 -4.38 -16.71
N ALA A 248 -20.28 -5.46 -17.36
CA ALA A 248 -19.62 -6.75 -17.19
C ALA A 248 -19.59 -7.53 -18.51
N GLY A 249 -18.51 -8.27 -18.73
CA GLY A 249 -18.28 -9.04 -19.95
C GLY A 249 -17.01 -9.87 -19.88
N TYR A 250 -16.48 -10.22 -21.04
CA TYR A 250 -15.19 -10.88 -21.17
C TYR A 250 -14.21 -9.96 -21.91
N LEU A 251 -13.01 -9.84 -21.37
CA LEU A 251 -11.91 -9.12 -21.96
C LEU A 251 -10.76 -10.10 -22.21
N ASP A 252 -10.42 -10.31 -23.49
CA ASP A 252 -9.38 -11.26 -23.91
C ASP A 252 -9.57 -12.70 -23.36
N GLY A 253 -10.82 -13.09 -23.10
CA GLY A 253 -11.19 -14.41 -22.56
C GLY A 253 -11.22 -14.48 -21.03
N GLU A 254 -10.82 -13.42 -20.33
CA GLU A 254 -10.92 -13.29 -18.88
C GLU A 254 -12.24 -12.61 -18.49
N THR A 255 -12.80 -12.99 -17.35
CA THR A 255 -13.98 -12.34 -16.77
C THR A 255 -13.63 -10.89 -16.39
N TRP A 256 -14.50 -9.97 -16.70
CA TRP A 256 -14.31 -8.55 -16.39
C TRP A 256 -15.62 -7.92 -15.93
N ALA A 257 -15.54 -7.09 -14.88
CA ALA A 257 -16.64 -6.24 -14.45
C ALA A 257 -16.12 -4.90 -13.95
N SER A 258 -16.87 -3.83 -14.21
CA SER A 258 -16.59 -2.49 -13.74
C SER A 258 -17.84 -1.91 -13.09
N LEU A 259 -17.67 -1.30 -11.94
CA LEU A 259 -18.70 -0.50 -11.28
C LEU A 259 -18.19 0.93 -11.18
N SER A 260 -18.83 1.82 -11.94
CA SER A 260 -18.48 3.22 -11.99
C SER A 260 -19.68 4.08 -11.63
N LYS A 261 -19.40 5.24 -11.07
CA LYS A 261 -20.37 6.30 -10.89
C LYS A 261 -20.52 7.02 -12.24
N PRO A 262 -21.65 6.89 -12.94
CA PRO A 262 -21.84 7.62 -14.18
C PRO A 262 -21.89 9.11 -13.85
N ALA A 263 -21.14 9.84 -14.60
CA ALA A 263 -21.17 11.27 -14.54
C ALA A 263 -22.54 11.77 -15.08
N ASP A 264 -23.20 12.54 -14.29
CA ASP A 264 -24.14 13.57 -14.72
C ASP A 264 -23.41 14.73 -15.44
N GLY A 265 -22.29 14.44 -16.13
CA GLY A 265 -21.35 15.41 -16.71
C GLY A 265 -20.20 15.82 -15.78
N SER A 266 -20.16 15.35 -14.54
CA SER A 266 -19.04 15.53 -13.61
C SER A 266 -17.98 14.42 -13.81
N ALA A 267 -16.72 14.71 -13.53
CA ALA A 267 -15.63 13.74 -13.64
C ALA A 267 -15.95 12.47 -12.84
N MET A 268 -15.63 11.30 -13.39
CA MET A 268 -15.69 10.03 -12.63
C MET A 268 -14.91 10.19 -11.33
N THR A 269 -15.59 10.13 -10.21
CA THR A 269 -14.97 10.34 -8.89
C THR A 269 -14.53 9.05 -8.25
N GLN A 270 -15.01 7.90 -8.76
CA GLN A 270 -14.67 6.59 -8.23
C GLN A 270 -14.96 5.49 -9.26
N MET A 271 -14.05 4.55 -9.44
CA MET A 271 -14.21 3.40 -10.30
C MET A 271 -13.62 2.15 -9.63
N TYR A 272 -14.32 1.04 -9.77
CA TYR A 272 -13.84 -0.29 -9.38
C TYR A 272 -13.86 -1.20 -10.59
N ASP A 273 -12.74 -1.86 -10.85
CA ASP A 273 -12.65 -2.91 -11.86
C ASP A 273 -12.27 -4.22 -11.20
N ALA A 274 -12.80 -5.31 -11.72
CA ALA A 274 -12.44 -6.67 -11.38
C ALA A 274 -12.11 -7.45 -12.65
N LEU A 275 -11.00 -8.15 -12.65
CA LEU A 275 -10.53 -8.95 -13.77
C LEU A 275 -10.13 -10.35 -13.31
N GLY A 276 -10.55 -11.38 -14.02
CA GLY A 276 -10.17 -12.78 -13.81
C GLY A 276 -10.89 -13.50 -12.65
N PHE A 277 -11.87 -12.90 -12.01
CA PHE A 277 -12.62 -13.50 -10.90
C PHE A 277 -13.63 -14.54 -11.39
N ASP A 278 -13.75 -15.67 -10.69
CA ASP A 278 -14.74 -16.72 -11.00
C ASP A 278 -16.17 -16.26 -10.72
N VAL A 279 -16.35 -15.41 -9.70
CA VAL A 279 -17.65 -14.84 -9.36
C VAL A 279 -17.54 -13.35 -9.04
N VAL A 280 -18.32 -12.58 -9.75
CA VAL A 280 -18.56 -11.15 -9.45
C VAL A 280 -19.97 -11.00 -8.89
N ARG A 281 -20.09 -10.42 -7.71
CA ARG A 281 -21.37 -10.08 -7.09
C ARG A 281 -21.53 -8.57 -6.98
N ALA A 282 -22.43 -7.99 -7.77
CA ALA A 282 -22.81 -6.61 -7.65
C ALA A 282 -23.99 -6.46 -6.69
N VAL A 283 -23.87 -5.59 -5.69
CA VAL A 283 -24.83 -5.41 -4.60
C VAL A 283 -25.37 -3.99 -4.64
N ASN A 284 -26.68 -3.85 -4.78
CA ASN A 284 -27.38 -2.60 -4.60
C ASN A 284 -27.80 -2.47 -3.13
N ASP A 285 -27.02 -1.75 -2.32
CA ASP A 285 -27.23 -1.58 -0.88
C ASP A 285 -28.33 -0.56 -0.57
N TYR A 286 -28.71 0.29 -1.54
CA TYR A 286 -29.62 1.40 -1.33
C TYR A 286 -31.07 1.12 -1.80
N GLY A 287 -31.40 -0.14 -2.02
CA GLY A 287 -32.71 -0.61 -2.36
C GLY A 287 -33.11 -0.26 -3.79
N ASP A 288 -34.43 -0.21 -4.05
CA ASP A 288 -35.00 0.12 -5.38
C ASP A 288 -34.71 1.57 -5.78
N SER A 289 -33.43 1.98 -5.77
CA SER A 289 -33.06 3.22 -6.41
C SER A 289 -33.27 3.02 -7.92
N PRO A 290 -34.27 3.69 -8.54
CA PRO A 290 -34.59 3.48 -9.96
C PRO A 290 -33.50 4.09 -10.86
N ARG A 291 -32.27 4.20 -10.35
CA ARG A 291 -31.17 4.95 -10.99
C ARG A 291 -29.96 4.10 -11.30
N ASN A 292 -29.77 2.98 -10.60
CA ASN A 292 -28.64 2.09 -10.93
C ASN A 292 -28.90 1.37 -12.25
N LYS A 293 -27.92 1.40 -13.11
CA LYS A 293 -28.01 0.85 -14.47
C LYS A 293 -26.98 -0.26 -14.67
N LYS A 294 -27.32 -1.20 -15.54
CA LYS A 294 -26.37 -2.25 -15.95
C LYS A 294 -26.31 -2.34 -17.48
N ASP A 295 -25.11 -2.59 -17.96
CA ASP A 295 -24.82 -3.01 -19.32
C ASP A 295 -24.01 -4.32 -19.20
N VAL A 296 -24.69 -5.45 -19.36
CA VAL A 296 -24.12 -6.76 -19.12
C VAL A 296 -24.30 -7.61 -20.37
N ASP A 297 -23.21 -8.15 -20.89
CA ASP A 297 -23.25 -9.09 -22.00
C ASP A 297 -24.15 -10.29 -21.65
N ALA A 298 -25.07 -10.63 -22.51
CA ALA A 298 -26.02 -11.74 -22.31
C ALA A 298 -25.35 -13.12 -22.17
N THR A 299 -24.08 -13.24 -22.49
CA THR A 299 -23.29 -14.48 -22.34
C THR A 299 -22.59 -14.60 -20.98
N VAL A 300 -22.69 -13.59 -20.12
CA VAL A 300 -22.04 -13.55 -18.80
C VAL A 300 -22.73 -14.53 -17.84
N ASP A 301 -22.00 -15.49 -17.31
CA ASP A 301 -22.45 -16.51 -16.37
C ASP A 301 -21.84 -16.38 -14.96
N PHE A 302 -20.81 -15.54 -14.80
CA PHE A 302 -20.11 -15.32 -13.53
C PHE A 302 -20.72 -14.22 -12.65
N LEU A 303 -21.67 -13.42 -13.17
CA LEU A 303 -22.21 -12.24 -12.49
C LEU A 303 -23.46 -12.60 -11.66
N MET A 304 -23.44 -12.23 -10.40
CA MET A 304 -24.60 -12.27 -9.49
C MET A 304 -25.05 -10.85 -9.17
N LEU A 305 -26.34 -10.56 -9.31
CA LEU A 305 -26.94 -9.26 -9.02
C LEU A 305 -27.82 -9.35 -7.77
N ASP A 306 -27.56 -8.50 -6.78
CA ASP A 306 -28.39 -8.31 -5.60
C ASP A 306 -29.05 -6.93 -5.67
N GLY A 307 -30.35 -6.88 -5.44
CA GLY A 307 -31.15 -5.66 -5.52
C GLY A 307 -31.61 -5.32 -6.94
N GLY A 308 -32.17 -4.13 -7.10
CA GLY A 308 -32.73 -3.68 -8.38
C GLY A 308 -31.67 -3.01 -9.27
N TRP A 309 -31.50 -3.52 -10.51
CA TRP A 309 -30.64 -2.97 -11.53
C TRP A 309 -31.43 -2.82 -12.83
N ASP A 310 -31.48 -1.61 -13.38
CA ASP A 310 -32.16 -1.31 -14.64
C ASP A 310 -31.23 -1.56 -15.83
N GLU A 311 -31.73 -2.16 -16.88
CA GLU A 311 -31.01 -2.29 -18.15
C GLU A 311 -30.92 -0.93 -18.87
N ILE A 312 -29.79 -0.72 -19.56
CA ILE A 312 -29.60 0.47 -20.40
C ILE A 312 -30.19 0.21 -21.79
#